data_16abe8e8035d749d0233bafdc72e8cc2
#
_entry.id   16abe8e8035d749d0233bafdc72e8cc2
#
_cell.length_a   1.000
_cell.length_b   1.000
_cell.length_c   1.000
_cell.angle_alpha   90.00
_cell.angle_beta   90.00
_cell.angle_gamma   90.00
#
_symmetry.space_group_name_H-M   'P 1'
#
loop_
_entity.id
_entity.type
_entity.pdbx_description
1 polymer ?
#
loop_
_entity_poly.entity_id
_entity_poly.type
_entity_poly.pdbx_seq_one_letter_code
_entity_poly.pdbx_strand_id
1 'polypeptide(L)'
;FEDQGFIMQMMDLHEKIQDAMLQDSSDDIETVRSEIEDYKEFQLHHMQKDLLSIDQLDKLEDPLVDKLIQYYFKLKYFIRLEKAISGDDLEL
;
A
#
# COMPACT_ATOMS: atom_id res chain seq x y z
N PHE A 1 1.73 13.51 5.59
CA PHE A 1 2.04 12.08 5.60
C PHE A 1 3.54 11.88 5.55
N GLU A 2 4.11 11.35 6.63
CA GLU A 2 5.56 11.36 6.83
C GLU A 2 6.17 9.98 7.08
N ASP A 3 5.53 8.90 6.68
CA ASP A 3 6.10 7.56 6.84
C ASP A 3 7.14 7.33 5.74
N GLN A 4 8.39 7.71 6.03
CA GLN A 4 9.48 7.61 5.08
C GLN A 4 9.75 6.17 4.65
N GLY A 5 9.66 5.23 5.57
CA GLY A 5 9.86 3.82 5.26
C GLY A 5 8.84 3.30 4.26
N PHE A 6 7.58 3.70 4.44
CA PHE A 6 6.51 3.32 3.53
C PHE A 6 6.73 3.93 2.14
N ILE A 7 7.07 5.22 2.09
CA ILE A 7 7.30 5.91 0.81
C ILE A 7 8.44 5.25 0.05
N MET A 8 9.55 4.94 0.74
CA MET A 8 10.68 4.26 0.11
C MET A 8 10.29 2.89 -0.44
N GLN A 9 9.49 2.14 0.31
CA GLN A 9 9.01 0.84 -0.14
C GLN A 9 8.11 0.99 -1.37
N MET A 10 7.26 2.00 -1.39
CA MET A 10 6.39 2.26 -2.54
C MET A 10 7.20 2.62 -3.78
N MET A 11 8.25 3.42 -3.62
CA MET A 11 9.14 3.78 -4.73
C MET A 11 9.86 2.55 -5.27
N ASP A 12 10.34 1.68 -4.38
CA ASP A 12 11.00 0.43 -4.77
C ASP A 12 10.07 -0.48 -5.55
N LEU A 13 8.84 -0.66 -5.07
CA LEU A 13 7.85 -1.47 -5.76
C LEU A 13 7.48 -0.89 -7.11
N HIS A 14 7.37 0.44 -7.20
CA HIS A 14 7.05 1.10 -8.46
C HIS A 14 8.16 0.88 -9.48
N GLU A 15 9.43 0.97 -9.08
CA GLU A 15 10.56 0.66 -9.95
C GLU A 15 10.52 -0.78 -10.44
N LYS A 16 10.23 -1.71 -9.54
CA LYS A 16 10.12 -3.13 -9.90
C LYS A 16 9.02 -3.38 -10.91
N ILE A 17 7.88 -2.69 -10.77
CA ILE A 17 6.80 -2.77 -11.74
C ILE A 17 7.28 -2.29 -13.12
N GLN A 18 7.94 -1.14 -13.16
CA GLN A 18 8.44 -0.57 -14.41
C GLN A 18 9.43 -1.51 -15.08
N ASP A 19 10.37 -2.06 -14.31
CA ASP A 19 11.37 -2.98 -14.85
C ASP A 19 10.73 -4.25 -15.40
N ALA A 20 9.77 -4.82 -14.65
CA ALA A 20 9.09 -6.04 -15.08
C ALA A 20 8.29 -5.81 -16.37
N MET A 21 7.64 -4.66 -16.48
CA MET A 21 6.86 -4.33 -17.68
C MET A 21 7.75 -4.04 -18.88
N LEU A 22 8.88 -3.37 -18.67
CA LEU A 22 9.83 -3.12 -19.74
C LEU A 22 10.42 -4.40 -20.31
N GLN A 23 10.66 -5.39 -19.45
CA GLN A 23 11.20 -6.68 -19.87
C GLN A 23 10.12 -7.61 -20.42
N ASP A 24 8.86 -7.23 -20.25
CA ASP A 24 7.71 -8.04 -20.67
C ASP A 24 7.81 -9.48 -20.15
N SER A 25 8.27 -9.61 -18.91
CA SER A 25 8.45 -10.90 -18.26
C SER A 25 7.26 -11.19 -17.34
N SER A 26 6.46 -12.17 -17.70
CA SER A 26 5.31 -12.56 -16.89
C SER A 26 5.71 -13.09 -15.52
N ASP A 27 6.86 -13.75 -15.43
CA ASP A 27 7.37 -14.25 -14.15
C ASP A 27 7.74 -13.10 -13.22
N ASP A 28 8.39 -12.07 -13.76
CA ASP A 28 8.76 -10.90 -12.97
C ASP A 28 7.52 -10.12 -12.53
N ILE A 29 6.53 -9.99 -13.40
CA ILE A 29 5.27 -9.33 -13.08
C ILE A 29 4.56 -10.06 -11.94
N GLU A 30 4.51 -11.38 -11.98
CA GLU A 30 3.89 -12.18 -10.92
C GLU A 30 4.66 -12.06 -9.60
N THR A 31 5.99 -12.01 -9.67
CA THR A 31 6.82 -11.85 -8.47
C THR A 31 6.54 -10.50 -7.80
N VAL A 32 6.50 -9.43 -8.59
CA VAL A 32 6.21 -8.09 -8.05
C VAL A 32 4.79 -8.02 -7.52
N ARG A 33 3.83 -8.62 -8.22
CA ARG A 33 2.44 -8.66 -7.76
C ARG A 33 2.34 -9.34 -6.39
N SER A 34 3.07 -10.43 -6.19
CA SER A 34 3.10 -11.14 -4.92
C SER A 34 3.72 -10.27 -3.81
N GLU A 35 4.78 -9.55 -4.12
CA GLU A 35 5.41 -8.64 -3.15
C GLU A 35 4.44 -7.53 -2.73
N ILE A 36 3.68 -6.98 -3.68
CA ILE A 36 2.68 -5.95 -3.39
C ILE A 36 1.60 -6.51 -2.46
N GLU A 37 1.10 -7.71 -2.76
CA GLU A 37 0.06 -8.33 -1.94
C GLU A 37 0.56 -8.62 -0.52
N ASP A 38 1.76 -9.14 -0.38
CA ASP A 38 2.34 -9.44 0.92
C ASP A 38 2.50 -8.17 1.77
N TYR A 39 3.00 -7.11 1.16
CA TYR A 39 3.18 -5.85 1.88
C TYR A 39 1.85 -5.21 2.23
N LYS A 40 0.87 -5.30 1.34
CA LYS A 40 -0.48 -4.81 1.58
C LYS A 40 -1.11 -5.55 2.77
N GLU A 41 -1.00 -6.87 2.81
CA GLU A 41 -1.52 -7.68 3.93
C GLU A 41 -0.85 -7.29 5.24
N PHE A 42 0.45 -7.06 5.22
CA PHE A 42 1.18 -6.60 6.39
C PHE A 42 0.61 -5.28 6.92
N GLN A 43 0.38 -4.32 6.03
CA GLN A 43 -0.17 -3.02 6.40
C GLN A 43 -1.62 -3.14 6.89
N LEU A 44 -2.43 -3.97 6.23
CA LEU A 44 -3.81 -4.20 6.65
C LEU A 44 -3.89 -4.86 8.01
N HIS A 45 -2.97 -5.75 8.32
CA HIS A 45 -2.92 -6.40 9.63
C HIS A 45 -2.69 -5.37 10.75
N HIS A 46 -1.77 -4.44 10.55
CA HIS A 46 -1.54 -3.36 11.50
C HIS A 46 -2.76 -2.45 11.62
N MET A 47 -3.41 -2.18 10.50
CA MET A 47 -4.61 -1.36 10.45
C MET A 47 -5.75 -1.99 11.27
N GLN A 48 -5.91 -3.30 11.14
CA GLN A 48 -6.95 -4.03 11.87
C GLN A 48 -6.80 -3.90 13.38
N LYS A 49 -5.57 -3.94 13.88
CA LYS A 49 -5.32 -3.78 15.30
C LYS A 49 -5.80 -2.44 15.81
N ASP A 50 -5.52 -1.38 15.06
CA ASP A 50 -5.94 -0.03 15.43
C ASP A 50 -7.46 0.14 15.31
N LEU A 51 -8.07 -0.45 14.27
CA LEU A 51 -9.52 -0.39 14.08
C LEU A 51 -10.26 -1.15 15.19
N LEU A 52 -9.73 -2.27 15.64
CA LEU A 52 -10.33 -3.01 16.74
C LEU A 52 -10.27 -2.23 18.05
N SER A 53 -9.24 -1.40 18.24
CA SER A 53 -9.14 -0.58 19.44
C SER A 53 -10.15 0.57 19.46
N ILE A 54 -10.65 1.00 18.29
CA ILE A 54 -11.67 2.04 18.20
C ILE A 54 -12.97 1.60 18.89
N ASP A 55 -13.34 0.34 18.76
CA ASP A 55 -14.56 -0.20 19.37
C ASP A 55 -14.57 -0.11 20.89
N GLN A 56 -13.39 0.08 21.48
CA GLN A 56 -13.22 0.16 22.93
C GLN A 56 -13.16 1.59 23.44
N LEU A 57 -13.25 2.58 22.54
CA LEU A 57 -13.15 3.99 22.89
C LEU A 57 -14.53 4.67 22.81
N ASP A 58 -14.81 5.53 23.77
CA ASP A 58 -16.05 6.33 23.76
C ASP A 58 -15.99 7.41 22.68
N LYS A 59 -14.78 7.81 22.29
CA LYS A 59 -14.54 8.78 21.23
C LYS A 59 -13.17 8.54 20.60
N LEU A 60 -13.01 9.00 19.36
CA LEU A 60 -11.72 8.93 18.70
C LEU A 60 -10.76 9.97 19.29
N GLU A 61 -9.56 9.51 19.61
CA GLU A 61 -8.49 10.38 20.03
C GLU A 61 -7.69 10.84 18.82
N ASP A 62 -7.09 12.04 18.92
CA ASP A 62 -6.35 12.63 17.81
C ASP A 62 -5.26 11.72 17.25
N PRO A 63 -4.42 11.04 18.08
CA PRO A 63 -3.40 10.15 17.51
C PRO A 63 -3.99 9.00 16.69
N LEU A 64 -5.16 8.50 17.07
CA LEU A 64 -5.82 7.44 16.34
C LEU A 64 -6.39 7.94 15.01
N VAL A 65 -6.95 9.15 15.02
CA VAL A 65 -7.44 9.80 13.80
C VAL A 65 -6.28 9.98 12.81
N ASP A 66 -5.12 10.43 13.29
CA ASP A 66 -3.94 10.59 12.45
C ASP A 66 -3.51 9.26 11.82
N LYS A 67 -3.55 8.16 12.58
CA LYS A 67 -3.23 6.85 12.04
C LYS A 67 -4.20 6.42 10.96
N LEU A 68 -5.49 6.67 11.14
CA LEU A 68 -6.50 6.34 10.16
C LEU A 68 -6.29 7.10 8.85
N ILE A 69 -5.92 8.38 8.95
CA ILE A 69 -5.60 9.20 7.78
C ILE A 69 -4.38 8.62 7.05
N GLN A 70 -3.33 8.23 7.79
CA GLN A 70 -2.16 7.60 7.20
C GLN A 70 -2.51 6.30 6.48
N TYR A 71 -3.34 5.47 7.07
CA TYR A 71 -3.78 4.23 6.45
C TYR A 71 -4.57 4.47 5.17
N TYR A 72 -5.40 5.50 5.16
CA TYR A 72 -6.14 5.89 3.98
C TYR A 72 -5.18 6.23 2.83
N PHE A 73 -4.14 7.03 3.09
CA PHE A 73 -3.14 7.36 2.09
C PHE A 73 -2.36 6.14 1.63
N LYS A 74 -2.01 5.24 2.54
CA LYS A 74 -1.32 4.00 2.18
C LYS A 74 -2.16 3.14 1.24
N LEU A 75 -3.45 3.02 1.52
CA LEU A 75 -4.35 2.26 0.64
C LEU A 75 -4.43 2.87 -0.75
N LYS A 76 -4.43 4.19 -0.85
CA LYS A 76 -4.42 4.85 -2.16
C LYS A 76 -3.17 4.52 -2.96
N TYR A 77 -2.00 4.45 -2.30
CA TYR A 77 -0.77 4.05 -2.96
C TYR A 77 -0.85 2.61 -3.47
N PHE A 78 -1.37 1.70 -2.67
CA PHE A 78 -1.54 0.31 -3.10
C PHE A 78 -2.46 0.20 -4.32
N ILE A 79 -3.54 0.95 -4.33
CA ILE A 79 -4.46 0.98 -5.49
C ILE A 79 -3.71 1.43 -6.75
N ARG A 80 -2.87 2.45 -6.63
CA ARG A 80 -2.08 2.93 -7.76
C ARG A 80 -1.10 1.87 -8.26
N LEU A 81 -0.42 1.17 -7.35
CA LEU A 81 0.50 0.11 -7.72
C LEU A 81 -0.22 -1.05 -8.41
N GLU A 82 -1.37 -1.44 -7.88
CA GLU A 82 -2.15 -2.52 -8.46
C GLU A 82 -2.64 -2.17 -9.86
N LYS A 83 -3.05 -0.94 -10.07
CA LYS A 83 -3.45 -0.46 -11.40
C LYS A 83 -2.26 -0.44 -12.37
N ALA A 84 -1.10 0.00 -11.90
CA ALA A 84 0.09 0.04 -12.73
C ALA A 84 0.50 -1.35 -13.19
N ILE A 85 0.48 -2.34 -12.29
CA ILE A 85 0.92 -3.68 -12.61
C ILE A 85 -0.09 -4.43 -13.50
N SER A 86 -1.36 -4.06 -13.44
CA SER A 86 -2.37 -4.67 -14.32
C SER A 86 -2.49 -3.98 -15.67
N GLY A 87 -1.71 -2.93 -15.88
CA GLY A 87 -1.76 -2.20 -17.14
C GLY A 87 -2.90 -1.21 -17.23
N ASP A 88 -3.68 -1.07 -16.17
CA ASP A 88 -4.76 -0.08 -16.09
C ASP A 88 -4.20 1.25 -15.62
N ASP A 89 -3.24 1.77 -16.36
CA ASP A 89 -2.60 3.03 -16.02
C ASP A 89 -3.59 4.16 -16.22
N LEU A 90 -4.53 4.24 -15.32
CA LEU A 90 -5.48 5.32 -15.30
C LEU A 90 -4.80 6.54 -14.72
N GLU A 91 -4.91 7.63 -15.43
CA GLU A 91 -4.42 8.90 -14.97
C GLU A 91 -5.12 9.28 -13.67
N LEU A 92 -4.36 9.38 -12.63
CA LEU A 92 -4.88 9.83 -11.35
C LEU A 92 -4.36 11.20 -11.00
#